data_985ab0786465f1f0041e3861d7e53e44
#
_entry.id   985ab0786465f1f0041e3861d7e53e44
#
_cell.length_a   1.000
_cell.length_b   1.000
_cell.length_c   1.000
_cell.angle_alpha   90.00
_cell.angle_beta   90.00
_cell.angle_gamma   90.00
#
_symmetry.space_group_name_H-M   'P 1'
#
loop_
_entity.id
_entity.type
_entity.pdbx_description
1 polymer ?
#
loop_
_entity_poly.entity_id
_entity_poly.type
_entity_poly.pdbx_seq_one_letter_code
_entity_poly.pdbx_strand_id
1 'polypeptide(L)'
;MAKASFLLIGPFAQAVTMAGLSLNGPLLDEALPIAEQAGVLVHDGKIVKIEAFAHLLKEAEEQLYSVQWIEEPMVLLPGLIDAHTHLCFAGSRAKDYALRIAGKTYLEIARSGGGILDTVRKTRKASQAELEQSLLQRCQRHLQEGVTTCEVKSGYGLTLEDELKMLRAIQNVSQQQPLELVPTCLAAHMVPPEFEDGATYLKHVVEILLPQVKAEGLANRVDIFIEDTAFDEADALSYLKDAQDLGFDITVHADQFSTGGSEVAARVHAASADHLEASGEEEIDIMKEAGVVATVLPGASVGLGMHYAPARKMLDAGLCVAIATDWNPGSAPMGDLLLQAALLGAAQKLTMAETWAGITFRAAHALRLSDRGTLTTGQLADMIAFNTDDYREILYVQGKLKPSKVWKKGILV
;
A
#
# COMPACT_ATOMS: atom_id res chain seq x y z
N MET A 1 6.99 -32.68 -13.09
CA MET A 1 7.35 -31.33 -12.62
C MET A 1 8.69 -30.99 -13.24
N ALA A 2 8.78 -29.96 -14.11
CA ALA A 2 10.06 -29.47 -14.60
C ALA A 2 10.88 -29.03 -13.38
N LYS A 3 12.17 -29.43 -13.31
CA LYS A 3 13.09 -28.93 -12.29
C LYS A 3 13.09 -27.41 -12.42
N ALA A 4 12.80 -26.69 -11.32
CA ALA A 4 12.95 -25.25 -11.30
C ALA A 4 14.40 -24.92 -11.70
N SER A 5 14.53 -24.17 -12.80
CA SER A 5 15.85 -23.81 -13.32
C SER A 5 16.27 -22.49 -12.72
N PHE A 6 17.57 -22.36 -12.41
CA PHE A 6 18.15 -21.06 -12.06
C PHE A 6 18.07 -20.11 -13.26
N LEU A 7 17.75 -18.86 -13.00
CA LEU A 7 17.69 -17.78 -13.97
C LEU A 7 18.59 -16.63 -13.53
N LEU A 8 19.58 -16.29 -14.35
CA LEU A 8 20.38 -15.08 -14.19
C LEU A 8 19.73 -13.96 -15.00
N ILE A 9 19.48 -12.81 -14.38
CA ILE A 9 18.92 -11.60 -15.04
C ILE A 9 19.97 -10.48 -14.94
N GLY A 10 20.28 -9.81 -16.03
CA GLY A 10 21.24 -8.71 -16.08
C GLY A 10 21.94 -8.57 -17.44
N PRO A 11 22.98 -7.69 -17.52
CA PRO A 11 23.51 -6.81 -16.48
C PRO A 11 22.61 -5.58 -16.23
N PHE A 12 22.51 -5.12 -14.98
CA PHE A 12 21.91 -3.84 -14.63
C PHE A 12 23.01 -2.81 -14.38
N ALA A 13 22.83 -1.56 -14.85
CA ALA A 13 23.78 -0.49 -14.55
C ALA A 13 23.94 -0.30 -13.04
N GLN A 14 22.82 -0.22 -12.34
CA GLN A 14 22.75 -0.16 -10.88
C GLN A 14 21.65 -1.08 -10.36
N ALA A 15 21.87 -1.71 -9.21
CA ALA A 15 20.83 -2.36 -8.40
C ALA A 15 20.79 -1.71 -7.01
N VAL A 16 19.71 -0.98 -6.73
CA VAL A 16 19.47 -0.37 -5.42
C VAL A 16 18.74 -1.40 -4.57
N THR A 17 19.48 -2.08 -3.69
CA THR A 17 19.00 -3.31 -3.06
C THR A 17 18.13 -3.09 -1.83
N MET A 18 18.20 -1.94 -1.20
CA MET A 18 17.56 -1.60 0.08
C MET A 18 18.02 -2.50 1.25
N ALA A 19 19.08 -3.27 1.07
CA ALA A 19 19.56 -4.26 2.02
C ALA A 19 20.20 -3.61 3.25
N GLY A 20 19.89 -4.12 4.46
CA GLY A 20 20.56 -3.70 5.70
C GLY A 20 20.24 -2.29 6.19
N LEU A 21 19.30 -1.59 5.55
CA LEU A 21 18.83 -0.29 6.00
C LEU A 21 17.96 -0.42 7.26
N SER A 22 18.00 0.62 8.11
CA SER A 22 17.18 0.67 9.31
C SER A 22 15.69 0.73 8.98
N LEU A 23 14.90 -0.06 9.69
CA LEU A 23 13.45 -0.02 9.58
C LEU A 23 12.90 1.32 10.08
N ASN A 24 13.44 1.83 11.19
CA ASN A 24 12.96 3.01 11.89
C ASN A 24 13.89 4.19 11.70
N GLY A 25 13.32 5.38 11.76
CA GLY A 25 14.06 6.63 11.79
C GLY A 25 14.62 7.08 10.44
N PRO A 26 15.46 8.13 10.47
CA PRO A 26 16.02 8.72 9.27
C PRO A 26 17.05 7.82 8.59
N LEU A 27 17.15 7.96 7.27
CA LEU A 27 18.14 7.30 6.43
C LEU A 27 18.91 8.35 5.62
N LEU A 28 20.23 8.15 5.49
CA LEU A 28 21.08 8.99 4.64
C LEU A 28 21.18 8.37 3.24
N ASP A 29 21.30 9.19 2.21
CA ASP A 29 21.45 8.71 0.82
C ASP A 29 22.74 7.94 0.61
N GLU A 30 23.81 8.29 1.36
CA GLU A 30 25.10 7.58 1.34
C GLU A 30 25.00 6.15 1.92
N ALA A 31 23.93 5.85 2.66
CA ALA A 31 23.70 4.51 3.19
C ALA A 31 22.96 3.59 2.18
N LEU A 32 22.49 4.11 1.04
CA LEU A 32 21.84 3.28 0.02
C LEU A 32 22.81 2.23 -0.52
N PRO A 33 22.49 0.94 -0.39
CA PRO A 33 23.33 -0.14 -0.92
C PRO A 33 23.08 -0.27 -2.43
N ILE A 34 24.06 0.19 -3.23
CA ILE A 34 24.01 0.17 -4.69
C ILE A 34 25.08 -0.82 -5.20
N ALA A 35 24.64 -1.79 -5.97
CA ALA A 35 25.54 -2.69 -6.69
C ALA A 35 25.63 -2.24 -8.16
N GLU A 36 26.86 -1.90 -8.60
CA GLU A 36 27.13 -1.50 -9.98
C GLU A 36 27.33 -2.73 -10.87
N GLN A 37 26.91 -2.64 -12.16
CA GLN A 37 27.00 -3.71 -13.14
C GLN A 37 26.50 -5.06 -12.58
N ALA A 38 25.36 -5.02 -11.92
CA ALA A 38 24.82 -6.11 -11.15
C ALA A 38 24.08 -7.15 -11.99
N GLY A 39 24.12 -8.40 -11.53
CA GLY A 39 23.21 -9.46 -11.95
C GLY A 39 22.41 -9.98 -10.76
N VAL A 40 21.24 -10.53 -11.04
CA VAL A 40 20.39 -11.20 -10.05
C VAL A 40 20.22 -12.65 -10.45
N LEU A 41 20.62 -13.57 -9.59
CA LEU A 41 20.36 -15.00 -9.73
C LEU A 41 19.07 -15.34 -8.99
N VAL A 42 18.10 -15.90 -9.71
CA VAL A 42 16.77 -16.27 -9.21
C VAL A 42 16.58 -17.77 -9.28
N HIS A 43 15.96 -18.35 -8.25
CA HIS A 43 15.51 -19.74 -8.24
C HIS A 43 14.21 -19.87 -7.43
N ASP A 44 13.24 -20.59 -7.96
CA ASP A 44 11.91 -20.80 -7.32
C ASP A 44 11.23 -19.48 -6.89
N GLY A 45 11.32 -18.44 -7.73
CA GLY A 45 10.70 -17.15 -7.45
C GLY A 45 11.40 -16.31 -6.39
N LYS A 46 12.56 -16.75 -5.90
CA LYS A 46 13.36 -16.08 -4.86
C LYS A 46 14.72 -15.67 -5.37
N ILE A 47 15.24 -14.60 -4.80
CA ILE A 47 16.59 -14.13 -5.05
C ILE A 47 17.58 -15.07 -4.33
N VAL A 48 18.54 -15.59 -5.08
CA VAL A 48 19.63 -16.42 -4.57
C VAL A 48 20.86 -15.57 -4.29
N LYS A 49 21.24 -14.71 -5.25
CA LYS A 49 22.42 -13.83 -5.16
C LYS A 49 22.18 -12.55 -5.95
N ILE A 50 22.82 -11.48 -5.52
CA ILE A 50 23.04 -10.24 -6.29
C ILE A 50 24.50 -9.90 -6.20
N GLU A 51 25.20 -9.94 -7.32
CA GLU A 51 26.63 -9.71 -7.44
C GLU A 51 26.96 -9.08 -8.80
N ALA A 52 28.23 -8.78 -9.04
CA ALA A 52 28.70 -8.35 -10.35
C ALA A 52 28.27 -9.38 -11.42
N PHE A 53 27.58 -8.89 -12.46
CA PHE A 53 27.00 -9.75 -13.51
C PHE A 53 28.06 -10.69 -14.15
N ALA A 54 29.27 -10.17 -14.38
CA ALA A 54 30.36 -10.97 -14.97
C ALA A 54 30.76 -12.20 -14.13
N HIS A 55 30.62 -12.13 -12.79
CA HIS A 55 30.89 -13.28 -11.92
C HIS A 55 29.73 -14.30 -12.01
N LEU A 56 28.51 -13.84 -11.93
CA LEU A 56 27.33 -14.71 -12.04
C LEU A 56 27.19 -15.33 -13.43
N LEU A 57 27.64 -14.65 -14.48
CA LEU A 57 27.64 -15.19 -15.84
C LEU A 57 28.56 -16.39 -15.97
N LYS A 58 29.75 -16.35 -15.40
CA LYS A 58 30.64 -17.51 -15.37
C LYS A 58 30.02 -18.69 -14.64
N GLU A 59 29.40 -18.44 -13.48
CA GLU A 59 28.68 -19.49 -12.73
C GLU A 59 27.51 -20.04 -13.59
N ALA A 60 26.77 -19.17 -14.26
CA ALA A 60 25.66 -19.59 -15.11
C ALA A 60 26.10 -20.44 -16.31
N GLU A 61 27.24 -20.10 -16.94
CA GLU A 61 27.85 -20.89 -18.02
C GLU A 61 28.30 -22.26 -17.54
N GLU A 62 29.00 -22.34 -16.38
CA GLU A 62 29.48 -23.58 -15.78
C GLU A 62 28.33 -24.51 -15.34
N GLN A 63 27.26 -23.94 -14.84
CA GLN A 63 26.10 -24.67 -14.32
C GLN A 63 24.95 -24.82 -15.31
N LEU A 64 25.07 -24.27 -16.51
CA LEU A 64 24.06 -24.24 -17.58
C LEU A 64 22.74 -23.60 -17.13
N TYR A 65 22.82 -22.51 -16.39
CA TYR A 65 21.66 -21.72 -16.02
C TYR A 65 21.13 -20.92 -17.22
N SER A 66 19.81 -20.63 -17.20
CA SER A 66 19.24 -19.70 -18.20
C SER A 66 19.68 -18.27 -17.91
N VAL A 67 19.91 -17.48 -18.95
CA VAL A 67 20.28 -16.06 -18.85
C VAL A 67 19.25 -15.19 -19.56
N GLN A 68 18.67 -14.25 -18.85
CA GLN A 68 17.85 -13.16 -19.40
C GLN A 68 18.71 -11.92 -19.49
N TRP A 69 19.13 -11.57 -20.71
CA TRP A 69 19.98 -10.41 -20.96
C TRP A 69 19.17 -9.10 -20.89
N ILE A 70 19.79 -8.11 -20.26
CA ILE A 70 19.35 -6.72 -20.26
C ILE A 70 20.30 -5.94 -21.18
N GLU A 71 19.79 -5.52 -22.30
CA GLU A 71 20.61 -4.92 -23.38
C GLU A 71 20.88 -3.42 -23.15
N GLU A 72 19.91 -2.71 -22.56
CA GLU A 72 20.02 -1.27 -22.29
C GLU A 72 20.44 -1.03 -20.82
N PRO A 73 21.15 0.07 -20.53
CA PRO A 73 21.45 0.44 -19.15
C PRO A 73 20.16 0.63 -18.36
N MET A 74 20.02 -0.12 -17.28
CA MET A 74 18.83 -0.05 -16.41
C MET A 74 19.22 0.02 -14.94
N VAL A 75 18.39 0.72 -14.17
CA VAL A 75 18.41 0.69 -12.70
C VAL A 75 17.37 -0.29 -12.21
N LEU A 76 17.80 -1.25 -11.40
CA LEU A 76 16.97 -2.24 -10.75
C LEU A 76 16.62 -1.80 -9.31
N LEU A 77 15.34 -1.98 -8.92
CA LEU A 77 14.84 -1.77 -7.56
C LEU A 77 13.95 -2.96 -7.13
N PRO A 78 13.67 -3.12 -5.82
CA PRO A 78 12.57 -3.97 -5.37
C PRO A 78 11.25 -3.51 -5.98
N GLY A 79 10.35 -4.44 -6.21
CA GLY A 79 8.97 -4.10 -6.59
C GLY A 79 8.33 -3.20 -5.54
N LEU A 80 7.58 -2.19 -5.99
CA LEU A 80 6.90 -1.24 -5.11
C LEU A 80 5.76 -1.92 -4.37
N ILE A 81 5.48 -1.42 -3.17
CA ILE A 81 4.43 -1.92 -2.28
C ILE A 81 3.52 -0.76 -1.91
N ASP A 82 2.24 -0.89 -2.25
CA ASP A 82 1.21 0.08 -1.89
C ASP A 82 0.43 -0.44 -0.68
N ALA A 83 0.73 0.09 0.49
CA ALA A 83 0.25 -0.44 1.76
C ALA A 83 -1.16 0.03 2.15
N HIS A 84 -1.81 0.88 1.34
CA HIS A 84 -3.14 1.40 1.65
C HIS A 84 -3.89 1.80 0.37
N THR A 85 -4.92 1.03 0.01
CA THR A 85 -5.79 1.37 -1.12
C THR A 85 -7.23 0.93 -0.93
N HIS A 86 -8.14 1.57 -1.68
CA HIS A 86 -9.55 1.21 -1.78
C HIS A 86 -9.91 0.84 -3.22
N LEU A 87 -9.11 0.02 -3.89
CA LEU A 87 -9.26 -0.29 -5.32
C LEU A 87 -10.59 -0.98 -5.69
N CYS A 88 -11.25 -1.64 -4.74
CA CYS A 88 -12.50 -2.34 -4.98
C CYS A 88 -13.70 -1.39 -4.83
N PHE A 89 -14.04 -0.66 -5.87
CA PHE A 89 -15.20 0.22 -5.91
C PHE A 89 -15.82 0.32 -7.31
N ALA A 90 -17.09 0.75 -7.37
CA ALA A 90 -17.78 1.07 -8.61
C ALA A 90 -18.05 2.58 -8.77
N GLY A 91 -18.07 3.02 -10.02
CA GLY A 91 -18.38 4.41 -10.37
C GLY A 91 -17.19 5.36 -10.30
N SER A 92 -17.50 6.65 -10.34
CA SER A 92 -16.53 7.75 -10.29
C SER A 92 -17.11 8.91 -9.50
N ARG A 93 -16.24 9.67 -8.83
CA ARG A 93 -16.57 10.91 -8.11
C ARG A 93 -15.99 12.16 -8.79
N ALA A 94 -15.76 12.09 -10.10
CA ALA A 94 -15.27 13.23 -10.89
C ALA A 94 -16.18 14.47 -10.76
N LYS A 95 -17.50 14.27 -10.58
CA LYS A 95 -18.45 15.36 -10.34
C LYS A 95 -18.20 16.04 -8.99
N ASP A 96 -17.92 15.27 -7.94
CA ASP A 96 -17.58 15.81 -6.62
C ASP A 96 -16.28 16.59 -6.66
N TYR A 97 -15.28 16.08 -7.38
CA TYR A 97 -14.03 16.81 -7.62
C TYR A 97 -14.28 18.16 -8.30
N ALA A 98 -15.06 18.19 -9.37
CA ALA A 98 -15.40 19.43 -10.06
C ALA A 98 -16.11 20.45 -9.14
N LEU A 99 -17.02 19.98 -8.29
CA LEU A 99 -17.70 20.83 -7.29
C LEU A 99 -16.71 21.36 -6.23
N ARG A 100 -15.80 20.53 -5.77
CA ARG A 100 -14.79 20.89 -4.77
C ARG A 100 -13.83 21.98 -5.28
N ILE A 101 -13.28 21.82 -6.48
CA ILE A 101 -12.42 22.84 -7.07
C ILE A 101 -13.18 24.14 -7.42
N ALA A 102 -14.50 24.07 -7.59
CA ALA A 102 -15.37 25.24 -7.71
C ALA A 102 -15.72 25.89 -6.36
N GLY A 103 -15.11 25.44 -5.25
CA GLY A 103 -15.26 26.00 -3.91
C GLY A 103 -16.46 25.50 -3.11
N LYS A 104 -17.14 24.41 -3.55
CA LYS A 104 -18.20 23.80 -2.76
C LYS A 104 -17.65 23.06 -1.56
N THR A 105 -18.30 23.23 -0.41
CA THR A 105 -17.95 22.53 0.83
C THR A 105 -18.32 21.05 0.75
N TYR A 106 -17.71 20.24 1.60
CA TYR A 106 -18.04 18.82 1.74
C TYR A 106 -19.53 18.59 1.99
N LEU A 107 -20.14 19.40 2.88
CA LEU A 107 -21.58 19.30 3.20
C LEU A 107 -22.49 19.65 2.00
N GLU A 108 -22.13 20.66 1.19
CA GLU A 108 -22.87 21.00 -0.03
C GLU A 108 -22.77 19.87 -1.05
N ILE A 109 -21.61 19.26 -1.21
CA ILE A 109 -21.40 18.09 -2.09
C ILE A 109 -22.22 16.90 -1.61
N ALA A 110 -22.17 16.57 -0.32
CA ALA A 110 -22.97 15.49 0.27
C ALA A 110 -24.48 15.72 0.08
N ARG A 111 -24.98 16.94 0.35
CA ARG A 111 -26.41 17.31 0.14
C ARG A 111 -26.85 17.23 -1.32
N SER A 112 -25.92 17.39 -2.27
CA SER A 112 -26.20 17.22 -3.71
C SER A 112 -26.22 15.75 -4.16
N GLY A 113 -26.09 14.80 -3.21
CA GLY A 113 -26.07 13.36 -3.46
C GLY A 113 -24.69 12.78 -3.78
N GLY A 114 -23.60 13.56 -3.58
CA GLY A 114 -22.21 13.13 -3.67
C GLY A 114 -21.71 12.52 -2.36
N GLY A 115 -20.40 12.58 -2.15
CA GLY A 115 -19.73 12.04 -0.96
C GLY A 115 -19.57 10.51 -0.99
N ILE A 116 -19.11 9.95 0.11
CA ILE A 116 -18.82 8.51 0.24
C ILE A 116 -20.07 7.65 -0.03
N LEU A 117 -21.25 8.11 0.38
CA LEU A 117 -22.52 7.41 0.15
C LEU A 117 -22.88 7.26 -1.34
N ASP A 118 -22.38 8.13 -2.22
CA ASP A 118 -22.54 7.94 -3.66
C ASP A 118 -21.71 6.74 -4.15
N THR A 119 -20.49 6.57 -3.65
CA THR A 119 -19.67 5.39 -3.94
C THR A 119 -20.34 4.13 -3.37
N VAL A 120 -20.85 4.19 -2.14
CA VAL A 120 -21.58 3.07 -1.50
C VAL A 120 -22.76 2.63 -2.37
N ARG A 121 -23.63 3.56 -2.76
CA ARG A 121 -24.78 3.24 -3.63
C ARG A 121 -24.36 2.59 -4.95
N LYS A 122 -23.30 3.10 -5.59
CA LYS A 122 -22.79 2.55 -6.86
C LYS A 122 -22.18 1.17 -6.68
N THR A 123 -21.43 0.96 -5.60
CA THR A 123 -20.78 -0.32 -5.29
C THR A 123 -21.79 -1.39 -4.89
N ARG A 124 -22.80 -1.05 -4.09
CA ARG A 124 -23.90 -1.95 -3.76
C ARG A 124 -24.68 -2.37 -5.02
N LYS A 125 -24.94 -1.43 -5.95
CA LYS A 125 -25.66 -1.70 -7.20
C LYS A 125 -24.85 -2.54 -8.20
N ALA A 126 -23.53 -2.44 -8.18
CA ALA A 126 -22.69 -3.19 -9.09
C ALA A 126 -22.72 -4.70 -8.76
N SER A 127 -22.75 -5.52 -9.79
CA SER A 127 -22.55 -6.95 -9.66
C SER A 127 -21.11 -7.27 -9.25
N GLN A 128 -20.87 -8.45 -8.70
CA GLN A 128 -19.53 -8.90 -8.38
C GLN A 128 -18.63 -8.91 -9.62
N ALA A 129 -19.11 -9.34 -10.77
CA ALA A 129 -18.36 -9.36 -12.03
C ALA A 129 -17.94 -7.95 -12.49
N GLU A 130 -18.78 -6.93 -12.31
CA GLU A 130 -18.41 -5.54 -12.61
C GLU A 130 -17.35 -4.99 -11.65
N LEU A 131 -17.40 -5.37 -10.36
CA LEU A 131 -16.37 -5.04 -9.39
C LEU A 131 -15.04 -5.73 -9.75
N GLU A 132 -15.06 -7.02 -10.07
CA GLU A 132 -13.89 -7.78 -10.49
C GLU A 132 -13.25 -7.17 -11.74
N GLN A 133 -14.02 -6.83 -12.77
CA GLN A 133 -13.51 -6.23 -14.00
C GLN A 133 -12.83 -4.88 -13.73
N SER A 134 -13.46 -4.02 -12.92
CA SER A 134 -12.91 -2.70 -12.61
C SER A 134 -11.69 -2.78 -11.70
N LEU A 135 -11.67 -3.72 -10.76
CA LEU A 135 -10.52 -3.98 -9.90
C LEU A 135 -9.34 -4.53 -10.73
N LEU A 136 -9.59 -5.48 -11.62
CA LEU A 136 -8.56 -6.06 -12.49
C LEU A 136 -7.87 -4.97 -13.35
N GLN A 137 -8.62 -4.02 -13.91
CA GLN A 137 -8.06 -2.90 -14.66
C GLN A 137 -7.14 -2.01 -13.79
N ARG A 138 -7.53 -1.74 -12.55
CA ARG A 138 -6.70 -0.98 -11.60
C ARG A 138 -5.46 -1.76 -11.19
N CYS A 139 -5.58 -3.05 -10.95
CA CYS A 139 -4.43 -3.93 -10.65
C CYS A 139 -3.42 -3.96 -11.82
N GLN A 140 -3.90 -4.07 -13.06
CA GLN A 140 -3.04 -4.03 -14.25
C GLN A 140 -2.28 -2.70 -14.37
N ARG A 141 -2.97 -1.57 -14.11
CA ARG A 141 -2.31 -0.27 -14.08
C ARG A 141 -1.25 -0.18 -12.98
N HIS A 142 -1.56 -0.61 -11.75
CA HIS A 142 -0.59 -0.63 -10.64
C HIS A 142 0.64 -1.47 -10.98
N LEU A 143 0.42 -2.65 -11.55
CA LEU A 143 1.52 -3.52 -11.96
C LEU A 143 2.42 -2.87 -13.02
N GLN A 144 1.83 -2.23 -14.04
CA GLN A 144 2.57 -1.47 -15.06
C GLN A 144 3.34 -0.28 -14.47
N GLU A 145 2.86 0.27 -13.35
CA GLU A 145 3.53 1.36 -12.62
C GLU A 145 4.55 0.83 -11.59
N GLY A 146 4.78 -0.49 -11.54
CA GLY A 146 5.82 -1.13 -10.72
C GLY A 146 5.37 -1.60 -9.35
N VAL A 147 4.10 -1.46 -8.99
CA VAL A 147 3.56 -2.01 -7.75
C VAL A 147 3.40 -3.53 -7.90
N THR A 148 4.08 -4.31 -7.06
CA THR A 148 4.05 -5.78 -7.09
C THR A 148 3.26 -6.40 -5.95
N THR A 149 2.95 -5.61 -4.92
CA THR A 149 2.10 -5.97 -3.78
C THR A 149 1.24 -4.76 -3.42
N CYS A 150 -0.06 -4.99 -3.19
CA CYS A 150 -1.01 -3.92 -2.90
C CYS A 150 -2.02 -4.38 -1.84
N GLU A 151 -2.23 -3.57 -0.80
CA GLU A 151 -3.38 -3.75 0.08
C GLU A 151 -4.65 -3.28 -0.64
N VAL A 152 -5.73 -4.04 -0.49
CA VAL A 152 -7.05 -3.68 -1.04
C VAL A 152 -8.12 -3.81 0.03
N LYS A 153 -8.72 -2.68 0.39
CA LYS A 153 -9.78 -2.60 1.39
C LYS A 153 -11.16 -2.81 0.76
N SER A 154 -12.08 -3.41 1.50
CA SER A 154 -13.52 -3.27 1.29
C SER A 154 -14.01 -1.89 1.80
N GLY A 155 -15.24 -1.75 2.30
CA GLY A 155 -15.70 -0.54 2.99
C GLY A 155 -16.59 0.39 2.19
N TYR A 156 -17.01 -0.02 1.01
CA TYR A 156 -18.08 0.63 0.25
C TYR A 156 -19.34 -0.24 0.13
N GLY A 157 -19.37 -1.38 0.81
CA GLY A 157 -20.56 -2.22 0.95
C GLY A 157 -21.42 -1.80 2.12
N LEU A 158 -20.84 -1.73 3.30
CA LEU A 158 -21.45 -1.37 4.60
C LEU A 158 -22.66 -2.24 4.99
N THR A 159 -22.87 -3.34 4.28
CA THR A 159 -23.81 -4.41 4.65
C THR A 159 -23.08 -5.75 4.60
N LEU A 160 -23.61 -6.76 5.29
CA LEU A 160 -23.02 -8.11 5.26
C LEU A 160 -22.80 -8.60 3.81
N GLU A 161 -23.85 -8.55 3.02
CA GLU A 161 -23.83 -9.06 1.63
C GLU A 161 -22.84 -8.31 0.75
N ASP A 162 -22.83 -6.98 0.82
CA ASP A 162 -22.05 -6.15 -0.07
C ASP A 162 -20.57 -6.11 0.33
N GLU A 163 -20.23 -6.16 1.64
CA GLU A 163 -18.85 -6.30 2.10
C GLU A 163 -18.26 -7.66 1.68
N LEU A 164 -19.00 -8.74 1.86
CA LEU A 164 -18.59 -10.07 1.39
C LEU A 164 -18.46 -10.12 -0.14
N LYS A 165 -19.35 -9.48 -0.89
CA LYS A 165 -19.25 -9.34 -2.35
C LYS A 165 -17.95 -8.66 -2.76
N MET A 166 -17.57 -7.56 -2.08
CA MET A 166 -16.32 -6.85 -2.34
C MET A 166 -15.10 -7.73 -2.03
N LEU A 167 -15.06 -8.36 -0.86
CA LEU A 167 -13.94 -9.22 -0.46
C LEU A 167 -13.80 -10.46 -1.35
N ARG A 168 -14.91 -11.06 -1.79
CA ARG A 168 -14.90 -12.16 -2.77
C ARG A 168 -14.41 -11.69 -4.14
N ALA A 169 -14.77 -10.48 -4.57
CA ALA A 169 -14.24 -9.89 -5.81
C ALA A 169 -12.72 -9.68 -5.72
N ILE A 170 -12.20 -9.22 -4.58
CA ILE A 170 -10.75 -9.09 -4.34
C ILE A 170 -10.07 -10.46 -4.40
N GLN A 171 -10.63 -11.48 -3.74
CA GLN A 171 -10.10 -12.84 -3.75
C GLN A 171 -10.07 -13.44 -5.16
N ASN A 172 -11.14 -13.28 -5.93
CA ASN A 172 -11.20 -13.80 -7.30
C ASN A 172 -10.20 -13.11 -8.22
N VAL A 173 -10.05 -11.79 -8.13
CA VAL A 173 -9.08 -11.03 -8.94
C VAL A 173 -7.64 -11.39 -8.56
N SER A 174 -7.35 -11.66 -7.29
CA SER A 174 -6.00 -12.07 -6.85
C SER A 174 -5.50 -13.35 -7.53
N GLN A 175 -6.42 -14.21 -8.00
CA GLN A 175 -6.09 -15.46 -8.70
C GLN A 175 -5.93 -15.29 -10.21
N GLN A 176 -6.32 -14.14 -10.79
CA GLN A 176 -6.35 -13.90 -12.24
C GLN A 176 -5.20 -13.07 -12.78
N GLN A 177 -4.39 -12.50 -11.91
CA GLN A 177 -3.34 -11.56 -12.29
C GLN A 177 -2.15 -11.64 -11.29
N PRO A 178 -0.93 -11.20 -11.66
CA PRO A 178 0.26 -11.45 -10.86
C PRO A 178 0.48 -10.46 -9.69
N LEU A 179 -0.18 -9.29 -9.65
CA LEU A 179 -0.09 -8.35 -8.52
C LEU A 179 -0.62 -9.03 -7.26
N GLU A 180 0.17 -9.10 -6.21
CA GLU A 180 -0.28 -9.70 -4.95
C GLU A 180 -1.20 -8.75 -4.20
N LEU A 181 -2.44 -9.19 -3.92
CA LEU A 181 -3.41 -8.41 -3.19
C LEU A 181 -3.45 -8.87 -1.73
N VAL A 182 -3.40 -7.91 -0.80
CA VAL A 182 -3.57 -8.11 0.64
C VAL A 182 -4.95 -7.58 1.03
N PRO A 183 -5.96 -8.46 1.18
CA PRO A 183 -7.32 -7.99 1.48
C PRO A 183 -7.44 -7.49 2.93
N THR A 184 -8.13 -6.36 3.12
CA THR A 184 -8.48 -5.78 4.41
C THR A 184 -9.99 -5.54 4.48
N CYS A 185 -10.64 -6.02 5.54
CA CYS A 185 -12.06 -5.74 5.79
C CYS A 185 -12.20 -4.37 6.47
N LEU A 186 -12.72 -3.37 5.75
CA LEU A 186 -13.03 -2.04 6.25
C LEU A 186 -14.55 -1.82 6.31
N ALA A 187 -15.32 -2.77 6.84
CA ALA A 187 -16.75 -2.55 7.07
C ALA A 187 -17.01 -1.33 7.97
N ALA A 188 -16.10 -1.09 8.91
CA ALA A 188 -16.11 0.09 9.78
C ALA A 188 -15.56 1.37 9.09
N HIS A 189 -15.99 1.67 7.87
CA HIS A 189 -15.61 2.88 7.13
C HIS A 189 -16.51 4.07 7.48
N MET A 190 -17.78 3.81 7.71
CA MET A 190 -18.77 4.76 8.24
C MET A 190 -20.01 4.02 8.73
N VAL A 191 -20.80 4.69 9.55
CA VAL A 191 -22.10 4.16 9.99
C VAL A 191 -23.08 4.18 8.82
N PRO A 192 -23.61 3.05 8.36
CA PRO A 192 -24.59 3.04 7.28
C PRO A 192 -25.96 3.53 7.76
N PRO A 193 -26.77 4.12 6.86
CA PRO A 193 -28.05 4.70 7.24
C PRO A 193 -29.10 3.70 7.76
N GLU A 194 -28.83 2.41 7.64
CA GLU A 194 -29.67 1.33 8.17
C GLU A 194 -29.50 1.11 9.69
N PHE A 195 -28.46 1.72 10.31
CA PHE A 195 -28.19 1.64 11.74
C PHE A 195 -28.35 3.00 12.40
N GLU A 196 -28.81 2.99 13.67
CA GLU A 196 -29.07 4.21 14.43
C GLU A 196 -27.76 4.84 14.98
N ASP A 197 -26.77 4.00 15.32
CA ASP A 197 -25.49 4.41 15.90
C ASP A 197 -24.33 3.49 15.53
N GLY A 198 -23.10 3.97 15.77
CA GLY A 198 -21.87 3.27 15.48
C GLY A 198 -21.67 2.01 16.30
N ALA A 199 -21.95 2.06 17.61
CA ALA A 199 -21.74 0.93 18.52
C ALA A 199 -22.59 -0.28 18.12
N THR A 200 -23.87 -0.06 17.79
CA THR A 200 -24.79 -1.12 17.30
C THR A 200 -24.29 -1.71 15.98
N TYR A 201 -23.83 -0.85 15.05
CA TYR A 201 -23.27 -1.33 13.78
C TYR A 201 -21.99 -2.13 13.98
N LEU A 202 -21.02 -1.63 14.75
CA LEU A 202 -19.75 -2.33 15.00
C LEU A 202 -19.98 -3.68 15.69
N LYS A 203 -20.91 -3.76 16.65
CA LYS A 203 -21.32 -5.02 17.25
C LYS A 203 -21.84 -6.00 16.20
N HIS A 204 -22.69 -5.54 15.27
CA HIS A 204 -23.18 -6.38 14.18
C HIS A 204 -22.03 -6.87 13.27
N VAL A 205 -21.07 -6.01 12.97
CA VAL A 205 -19.88 -6.39 12.19
C VAL A 205 -19.09 -7.50 12.90
N VAL A 206 -18.81 -7.35 14.20
CA VAL A 206 -18.07 -8.34 15.01
C VAL A 206 -18.82 -9.67 15.09
N GLU A 207 -20.12 -9.63 15.40
CA GLU A 207 -20.89 -10.85 15.66
C GLU A 207 -21.27 -11.62 14.38
N ILE A 208 -21.42 -10.94 13.25
CA ILE A 208 -21.97 -11.54 12.03
C ILE A 208 -20.99 -11.53 10.85
N LEU A 209 -20.41 -10.36 10.52
CA LEU A 209 -19.56 -10.23 9.33
C LEU A 209 -18.16 -10.84 9.55
N LEU A 210 -17.45 -10.46 10.60
CA LEU A 210 -16.06 -10.91 10.80
C LEU A 210 -15.92 -12.42 10.93
N PRO A 211 -16.83 -13.16 11.62
CA PRO A 211 -16.79 -14.62 11.63
C PRO A 211 -16.92 -15.22 10.24
N GLN A 212 -17.75 -14.65 9.37
CA GLN A 212 -17.92 -15.13 8.00
C GLN A 212 -16.72 -14.81 7.13
N VAL A 213 -16.16 -13.61 7.24
CA VAL A 213 -14.89 -13.23 6.56
C VAL A 213 -13.78 -14.22 6.91
N LYS A 214 -13.69 -14.59 8.19
CA LYS A 214 -12.69 -15.57 8.67
C LYS A 214 -12.96 -16.97 8.17
N ALA A 215 -14.20 -17.42 8.21
CA ALA A 215 -14.61 -18.77 7.77
C ALA A 215 -14.37 -18.98 6.27
N GLU A 216 -14.57 -17.94 5.45
CA GLU A 216 -14.32 -17.99 4.01
C GLU A 216 -12.85 -17.65 3.64
N GLY A 217 -12.01 -17.25 4.61
CA GLY A 217 -10.62 -16.87 4.36
C GLY A 217 -10.47 -15.65 3.45
N LEU A 218 -11.39 -14.69 3.53
CA LEU A 218 -11.46 -13.55 2.62
C LEU A 218 -10.49 -12.43 2.98
N ALA A 219 -10.22 -12.22 4.27
CA ALA A 219 -9.25 -11.26 4.78
C ALA A 219 -8.68 -11.73 6.12
N ASN A 220 -7.46 -11.32 6.42
CA ASN A 220 -6.81 -11.51 7.73
C ASN A 220 -6.56 -10.18 8.45
N ARG A 221 -6.98 -9.08 7.88
CA ARG A 221 -6.80 -7.71 8.39
C ARG A 221 -8.15 -7.02 8.49
N VAL A 222 -8.28 -6.19 9.53
CA VAL A 222 -9.44 -5.34 9.79
C VAL A 222 -8.97 -3.91 9.94
N ASP A 223 -9.82 -2.99 9.50
CA ASP A 223 -9.58 -1.55 9.56
C ASP A 223 -10.83 -0.83 10.08
N ILE A 224 -10.64 0.37 10.60
CA ILE A 224 -11.70 1.29 11.04
C ILE A 224 -11.31 2.73 10.75
N PHE A 225 -12.27 3.57 10.40
CA PHE A 225 -12.08 5.00 10.26
C PHE A 225 -12.53 5.74 11.52
N ILE A 226 -11.58 6.32 12.26
CA ILE A 226 -11.80 7.04 13.51
C ILE A 226 -11.81 8.53 13.23
N GLU A 227 -12.98 9.12 13.26
CA GLU A 227 -13.23 10.56 13.06
C GLU A 227 -14.63 10.93 13.59
N ASP A 228 -14.85 12.20 13.90
CA ASP A 228 -16.13 12.76 14.36
C ASP A 228 -17.33 12.37 13.48
N THR A 229 -17.09 12.15 12.19
CA THR A 229 -18.13 11.82 11.20
C THR A 229 -18.29 10.33 10.95
N ALA A 230 -17.51 9.47 11.61
CA ALA A 230 -17.50 8.03 11.41
C ALA A 230 -17.65 7.27 12.75
N PHE A 231 -16.56 6.92 13.39
CA PHE A 231 -16.59 6.19 14.67
C PHE A 231 -15.75 6.91 15.70
N ASP A 232 -16.23 6.93 16.96
CA ASP A 232 -15.49 7.45 18.08
C ASP A 232 -14.43 6.47 18.61
N GLU A 233 -13.51 6.96 19.42
CA GLU A 233 -12.38 6.20 19.96
C GLU A 233 -12.80 5.04 20.86
N ALA A 234 -13.87 5.21 21.67
CA ALA A 234 -14.29 4.21 22.63
C ALA A 234 -14.92 3.00 21.93
N ASP A 235 -15.79 3.25 20.96
CA ASP A 235 -16.42 2.23 20.13
C ASP A 235 -15.37 1.53 19.26
N ALA A 236 -14.45 2.30 18.66
CA ALA A 236 -13.35 1.78 17.86
C ALA A 236 -12.45 0.85 18.66
N LEU A 237 -12.06 1.24 19.89
CA LEU A 237 -11.21 0.42 20.76
C LEU A 237 -11.87 -0.92 21.12
N SER A 238 -13.18 -0.91 21.41
CA SER A 238 -13.93 -2.14 21.70
C SER A 238 -13.95 -3.05 20.47
N TYR A 239 -14.34 -2.51 19.31
CA TYR A 239 -14.40 -3.22 18.04
C TYR A 239 -13.06 -3.87 17.66
N LEU A 240 -11.97 -3.12 17.77
CA LEU A 240 -10.65 -3.60 17.38
C LEU A 240 -10.13 -4.72 18.30
N LYS A 241 -10.44 -4.65 19.61
CA LYS A 241 -10.11 -5.74 20.54
C LYS A 241 -10.87 -7.02 20.20
N ASP A 242 -12.17 -6.91 19.93
CA ASP A 242 -12.98 -8.04 19.53
C ASP A 242 -12.48 -8.66 18.20
N ALA A 243 -12.06 -7.81 17.26
CA ALA A 243 -11.45 -8.27 16.01
C ALA A 243 -10.10 -8.98 16.24
N GLN A 244 -9.27 -8.50 17.17
CA GLN A 244 -8.03 -9.19 17.57
C GLN A 244 -8.30 -10.55 18.22
N ASP A 245 -9.32 -10.64 19.07
CA ASP A 245 -9.74 -11.91 19.70
C ASP A 245 -10.21 -12.94 18.64
N LEU A 246 -10.77 -12.48 17.52
CA LEU A 246 -11.07 -13.28 16.36
C LEU A 246 -9.82 -13.61 15.49
N GLY A 247 -8.65 -13.08 15.85
CA GLY A 247 -7.37 -13.35 15.19
C GLY A 247 -7.14 -12.54 13.92
N PHE A 248 -7.66 -11.31 13.83
CA PHE A 248 -7.32 -10.36 12.77
C PHE A 248 -6.14 -9.48 13.13
N ASP A 249 -5.31 -9.15 12.14
CA ASP A 249 -4.37 -8.04 12.21
C ASP A 249 -5.14 -6.71 12.09
N ILE A 250 -4.66 -5.67 12.77
CA ILE A 250 -5.32 -4.36 12.81
C ILE A 250 -4.50 -3.32 12.05
N THR A 251 -5.19 -2.49 11.29
CA THR A 251 -4.75 -1.19 10.80
C THR A 251 -5.84 -0.16 11.12
N VAL A 252 -5.51 1.14 11.13
CA VAL A 252 -6.46 2.19 11.54
C VAL A 252 -6.32 3.40 10.61
N HIS A 253 -7.43 3.86 10.00
CA HIS A 253 -7.48 5.22 9.47
C HIS A 253 -7.51 6.18 10.66
N ALA A 254 -6.45 6.93 10.85
CA ALA A 254 -6.18 7.70 12.04
C ALA A 254 -5.78 9.12 11.72
N ASP A 255 -6.23 10.07 12.51
CA ASP A 255 -5.77 11.46 12.54
C ASP A 255 -5.76 12.14 11.16
N GLN A 256 -6.79 11.89 10.34
CA GLN A 256 -6.90 12.58 9.06
C GLN A 256 -7.32 14.04 9.23
N PHE A 257 -8.33 14.31 10.07
CA PHE A 257 -8.87 15.65 10.31
C PHE A 257 -8.79 16.05 11.78
N SER A 258 -8.90 15.08 12.71
CA SER A 258 -8.79 15.23 14.16
C SER A 258 -7.86 14.18 14.75
N THR A 259 -7.34 14.37 15.96
CA THR A 259 -6.49 13.40 16.66
C THR A 259 -7.31 12.38 17.44
N GLY A 260 -6.66 11.31 17.93
CA GLY A 260 -7.26 10.24 18.75
C GLY A 260 -7.14 8.86 18.11
N GLY A 261 -7.17 8.77 16.77
CA GLY A 261 -7.03 7.50 16.05
C GLY A 261 -5.66 6.84 16.27
N SER A 262 -4.59 7.61 16.32
CA SER A 262 -3.24 7.13 16.62
C SER A 262 -3.12 6.58 18.04
N GLU A 263 -3.79 7.16 19.04
CA GLU A 263 -3.85 6.60 20.39
C GLU A 263 -4.55 5.24 20.41
N VAL A 264 -5.68 5.12 19.72
CA VAL A 264 -6.39 3.84 19.60
C VAL A 264 -5.50 2.81 18.90
N ALA A 265 -4.84 3.18 17.79
CA ALA A 265 -3.91 2.30 17.09
C ALA A 265 -2.77 1.80 17.99
N ALA A 266 -2.20 2.69 18.81
CA ALA A 266 -1.17 2.34 19.78
C ALA A 266 -1.67 1.38 20.86
N ARG A 267 -2.85 1.63 21.41
CA ARG A 267 -3.47 0.81 22.49
C ARG A 267 -3.80 -0.62 22.03
N VAL A 268 -4.04 -0.83 20.75
CA VAL A 268 -4.28 -2.16 20.17
C VAL A 268 -3.05 -2.73 19.48
N HIS A 269 -1.89 -2.08 19.54
CA HIS A 269 -0.68 -2.47 18.83
C HIS A 269 -0.96 -2.77 17.35
N ALA A 270 -1.65 -1.85 16.67
CA ALA A 270 -1.97 -1.96 15.26
C ALA A 270 -0.70 -2.13 14.41
N ALA A 271 -0.81 -2.79 13.27
CA ALA A 271 0.30 -2.90 12.33
C ALA A 271 0.68 -1.53 11.75
N SER A 272 -0.33 -0.71 11.47
CA SER A 272 -0.14 0.67 11.02
C SER A 272 -1.27 1.59 11.48
N ALA A 273 -0.96 2.88 11.55
CA ALA A 273 -1.90 3.98 11.61
C ALA A 273 -1.71 4.80 10.33
N ASP A 274 -2.80 5.01 9.62
CA ASP A 274 -2.77 5.49 8.24
C ASP A 274 -3.45 6.86 8.14
N HIS A 275 -2.99 7.77 7.28
CA HIS A 275 -3.28 9.20 7.14
C HIS A 275 -2.34 10.10 7.95
N LEU A 276 -2.69 10.45 9.18
CA LEU A 276 -1.86 11.16 10.16
C LEU A 276 -1.60 12.64 9.83
N GLU A 277 -2.45 13.28 8.99
CA GLU A 277 -2.31 14.69 8.65
C GLU A 277 -2.45 15.61 9.87
N ALA A 278 -3.30 15.22 10.85
CA ALA A 278 -3.54 15.98 12.08
C ALA A 278 -2.59 15.62 13.24
N SER A 279 -1.78 14.56 13.11
CA SER A 279 -0.89 14.11 14.19
C SER A 279 0.17 15.15 14.56
N GLY A 280 0.32 15.41 15.86
CA GLY A 280 1.34 16.24 16.48
C GLY A 280 2.47 15.41 17.12
N GLU A 281 3.21 16.05 18.03
CA GLU A 281 4.34 15.41 18.73
C GLU A 281 3.87 14.31 19.69
N GLU A 282 2.74 14.49 20.36
CA GLU A 282 2.17 13.53 21.30
C GLU A 282 1.78 12.25 20.60
N GLU A 283 1.07 12.32 19.48
CA GLU A 283 0.65 11.19 18.67
C GLU A 283 1.85 10.43 18.08
N ILE A 284 2.88 11.17 17.64
CA ILE A 284 4.13 10.60 17.15
C ILE A 284 4.84 9.78 18.24
N ASP A 285 4.95 10.32 19.45
CA ASP A 285 5.60 9.63 20.55
C ASP A 285 4.82 8.37 20.98
N ILE A 286 3.50 8.45 21.07
CA ILE A 286 2.63 7.31 21.39
C ILE A 286 2.78 6.18 20.37
N MET A 287 2.72 6.48 19.07
CA MET A 287 2.91 5.48 18.01
C MET A 287 4.30 4.85 18.05
N LYS A 288 5.34 5.66 18.32
CA LYS A 288 6.71 5.18 18.45
C LYS A 288 6.86 4.18 19.57
N GLU A 289 6.35 4.50 20.76
CA GLU A 289 6.42 3.62 21.94
C GLU A 289 5.69 2.29 21.70
N ALA A 290 4.58 2.33 20.97
CA ALA A 290 3.79 1.15 20.63
C ALA A 290 4.35 0.35 19.45
N GLY A 291 5.32 0.90 18.70
CA GLY A 291 5.89 0.26 17.50
C GLY A 291 4.93 0.22 16.30
N VAL A 292 3.97 1.14 16.23
CA VAL A 292 3.01 1.26 15.13
C VAL A 292 3.69 1.93 13.93
N VAL A 293 3.49 1.38 12.72
CA VAL A 293 3.99 2.00 11.49
C VAL A 293 3.12 3.21 11.14
N ALA A 294 3.75 4.35 10.85
CA ALA A 294 3.07 5.53 10.33
C ALA A 294 2.96 5.40 8.80
N THR A 295 1.76 5.18 8.27
CA THR A 295 1.51 5.12 6.81
C THR A 295 0.92 6.44 6.35
N VAL A 296 1.73 7.26 5.69
CA VAL A 296 1.32 8.57 5.22
C VAL A 296 0.76 8.51 3.80
N LEU A 297 -0.30 9.28 3.52
CA LEU A 297 -1.14 9.18 2.34
C LEU A 297 -1.15 10.49 1.51
N PRO A 298 -0.05 10.82 0.82
CA PRO A 298 0.07 12.11 0.13
C PRO A 298 -0.98 12.34 -0.96
N GLY A 299 -1.55 11.25 -1.52
CA GLY A 299 -2.64 11.34 -2.50
C GLY A 299 -3.90 11.97 -1.93
N ALA A 300 -4.28 11.62 -0.69
CA ALA A 300 -5.41 12.22 0.03
C ALA A 300 -5.15 13.71 0.31
N SER A 301 -3.98 14.05 0.83
CA SER A 301 -3.61 15.44 1.12
C SER A 301 -3.68 16.32 -0.13
N VAL A 302 -3.12 15.88 -1.26
CA VAL A 302 -3.19 16.59 -2.55
C VAL A 302 -4.62 16.71 -3.05
N GLY A 303 -5.36 15.61 -3.07
CA GLY A 303 -6.71 15.58 -3.61
C GLY A 303 -7.72 16.37 -2.79
N LEU A 304 -7.50 16.55 -1.49
CA LEU A 304 -8.32 17.37 -0.60
C LEU A 304 -7.80 18.81 -0.44
N GLY A 305 -6.57 19.10 -0.89
CA GLY A 305 -5.94 20.40 -0.69
C GLY A 305 -5.53 20.64 0.76
N MET A 306 -5.15 19.57 1.48
CA MET A 306 -4.73 19.58 2.87
C MET A 306 -3.19 19.64 2.99
N HIS A 307 -2.71 19.90 4.20
CA HIS A 307 -1.31 19.69 4.53
C HIS A 307 -0.97 18.20 4.47
N TYR A 308 0.28 17.89 4.15
CA TYR A 308 0.78 16.50 4.27
C TYR A 308 0.95 16.11 5.74
N ALA A 309 0.81 14.84 6.03
CA ALA A 309 1.25 14.27 7.29
C ALA A 309 2.72 14.63 7.59
N PRO A 310 3.12 14.87 8.84
CA PRO A 310 4.44 15.38 9.21
C PRO A 310 5.54 14.30 9.13
N ALA A 311 5.70 13.68 7.95
CA ALA A 311 6.60 12.53 7.72
C ALA A 311 8.05 12.80 8.16
N ARG A 312 8.58 14.02 7.96
CA ARG A 312 9.92 14.37 8.42
C ARG A 312 10.02 14.29 9.94
N LYS A 313 9.06 14.87 10.68
CA LYS A 313 9.05 14.80 12.14
C LYS A 313 8.92 13.37 12.66
N MET A 314 8.10 12.56 12.02
CA MET A 314 7.92 11.14 12.35
C MET A 314 9.24 10.36 12.21
N LEU A 315 9.95 10.57 11.09
CA LEU A 315 11.27 9.95 10.87
C LEU A 315 12.28 10.45 11.90
N ASP A 316 12.37 11.76 12.13
CA ASP A 316 13.30 12.35 13.11
C ASP A 316 13.04 11.87 14.54
N ALA A 317 11.78 11.61 14.88
CA ALA A 317 11.40 10.98 16.15
C ALA A 317 11.76 9.50 16.22
N GLY A 318 12.05 8.86 15.10
CA GLY A 318 12.46 7.44 15.04
C GLY A 318 11.34 6.46 14.68
N LEU A 319 10.24 6.91 14.07
CA LEU A 319 9.20 6.00 13.59
C LEU A 319 9.61 5.29 12.30
N CYS A 320 8.97 4.15 12.04
CA CYS A 320 8.89 3.56 10.72
C CYS A 320 7.82 4.31 9.93
N VAL A 321 8.19 4.91 8.79
CA VAL A 321 7.27 5.64 7.92
C VAL A 321 7.12 4.91 6.59
N ALA A 322 5.91 4.47 6.28
CA ALA A 322 5.50 3.97 4.98
C ALA A 322 4.77 5.07 4.19
N ILE A 323 4.79 4.96 2.87
CA ILE A 323 4.08 5.88 1.96
C ILE A 323 3.16 5.03 1.10
N ALA A 324 1.88 5.40 1.01
CA ALA A 324 0.90 4.69 0.22
C ALA A 324 -0.02 5.65 -0.54
N THR A 325 -0.77 5.13 -1.52
CA THR A 325 -1.52 5.99 -2.44
C THR A 325 -2.85 6.46 -1.90
N ASP A 326 -3.47 5.72 -1.01
CA ASP A 326 -4.90 5.86 -0.70
C ASP A 326 -5.77 5.82 -1.96
N TRP A 327 -5.40 5.03 -2.99
CA TRP A 327 -6.15 5.07 -4.24
C TRP A 327 -7.62 4.74 -4.03
N ASN A 328 -8.44 5.78 -4.05
CA ASN A 328 -9.88 5.73 -3.85
C ASN A 328 -10.60 6.72 -4.81
N PRO A 329 -11.91 6.59 -5.02
CA PRO A 329 -12.63 7.46 -5.96
C PRO A 329 -12.83 8.89 -5.45
N GLY A 330 -12.65 9.15 -4.15
CA GLY A 330 -13.01 10.40 -3.48
C GLY A 330 -11.87 11.39 -3.35
N SER A 331 -10.94 11.10 -2.47
CA SER A 331 -9.80 11.96 -2.11
C SER A 331 -8.60 11.74 -3.02
N ALA A 332 -8.28 10.50 -3.39
CA ALA A 332 -7.04 10.14 -4.06
C ALA A 332 -7.22 9.30 -5.34
N PRO A 333 -7.92 9.81 -6.38
CA PRO A 333 -8.19 9.02 -7.59
C PRO A 333 -6.97 8.83 -8.51
N MET A 334 -5.84 9.44 -8.18
CA MET A 334 -4.61 9.40 -8.96
C MET A 334 -3.98 8.00 -8.99
N GLY A 335 -3.78 7.38 -7.82
CA GLY A 335 -3.23 6.03 -7.67
C GLY A 335 -1.80 5.85 -8.20
N ASP A 336 -1.00 6.90 -8.35
CA ASP A 336 0.39 6.84 -8.81
C ASP A 336 1.33 6.92 -7.61
N LEU A 337 1.79 5.76 -7.13
CA LEU A 337 2.62 5.66 -5.92
C LEU A 337 3.96 6.40 -6.07
N LEU A 338 4.64 6.23 -7.20
CA LEU A 338 5.94 6.84 -7.43
C LEU A 338 5.86 8.37 -7.47
N LEU A 339 4.84 8.91 -8.16
CA LEU A 339 4.59 10.35 -8.18
C LEU A 339 4.31 10.90 -6.79
N GLN A 340 3.42 10.23 -6.05
CA GLN A 340 3.03 10.65 -4.70
C GLN A 340 4.21 10.63 -3.73
N ALA A 341 5.04 9.58 -3.79
CA ALA A 341 6.26 9.48 -2.97
C ALA A 341 7.26 10.59 -3.32
N ALA A 342 7.48 10.88 -4.60
CA ALA A 342 8.37 11.95 -5.03
C ALA A 342 7.88 13.35 -4.58
N LEU A 343 6.56 13.60 -4.65
CA LEU A 343 5.96 14.85 -4.17
C LEU A 343 6.11 15.00 -2.64
N LEU A 344 5.83 13.94 -1.89
CA LEU A 344 6.00 13.95 -0.44
C LEU A 344 7.48 14.16 -0.05
N GLY A 345 8.39 13.45 -0.72
CA GLY A 345 9.83 13.58 -0.51
C GLY A 345 10.30 15.02 -0.67
N ALA A 346 9.86 15.69 -1.74
CA ALA A 346 10.17 17.09 -1.98
C ALA A 346 9.55 18.04 -0.94
N ALA A 347 8.27 17.82 -0.59
CA ALA A 347 7.53 18.66 0.35
C ALA A 347 8.02 18.51 1.79
N GLN A 348 8.27 17.30 2.25
CA GLN A 348 8.67 16.95 3.62
C GLN A 348 10.20 16.83 3.80
N LYS A 349 10.99 17.08 2.74
CA LYS A 349 12.46 16.99 2.78
C LYS A 349 12.96 15.59 3.18
N LEU A 350 12.33 14.56 2.63
CA LEU A 350 12.82 13.21 2.79
C LEU A 350 14.03 12.99 1.87
N THR A 351 14.98 12.17 2.32
CA THR A 351 16.06 11.69 1.46
C THR A 351 15.52 10.73 0.39
N MET A 352 16.31 10.43 -0.63
CA MET A 352 15.94 9.39 -1.59
C MET A 352 15.85 8.02 -0.91
N ALA A 353 16.77 7.74 0.01
CA ALA A 353 16.76 6.52 0.81
C ALA A 353 15.47 6.35 1.61
N GLU A 354 15.01 7.42 2.28
CA GLU A 354 13.75 7.42 3.04
C GLU A 354 12.53 7.26 2.13
N THR A 355 12.54 7.93 0.99
CA THR A 355 11.43 7.85 -0.01
C THR A 355 11.32 6.44 -0.57
N TRP A 356 12.44 5.83 -1.00
CA TRP A 356 12.45 4.44 -1.48
C TRP A 356 12.07 3.45 -0.38
N ALA A 357 12.58 3.63 0.84
CA ALA A 357 12.23 2.79 1.99
C ALA A 357 10.71 2.82 2.25
N GLY A 358 10.09 3.99 2.16
CA GLY A 358 8.67 4.21 2.40
C GLY A 358 7.74 3.44 1.45
N ILE A 359 8.16 3.20 0.22
CA ILE A 359 7.37 2.49 -0.80
C ILE A 359 7.89 1.07 -1.10
N THR A 360 8.81 0.56 -0.27
CA THR A 360 9.36 -0.79 -0.40
C THR A 360 9.31 -1.54 0.93
N PHE A 361 10.41 -1.73 1.64
CA PHE A 361 10.45 -2.60 2.83
C PHE A 361 9.69 -2.05 4.04
N ARG A 362 9.57 -0.73 4.20
CA ARG A 362 8.75 -0.14 5.27
C ARG A 362 7.26 -0.33 4.98
N ALA A 363 6.84 -0.20 3.72
CA ALA A 363 5.48 -0.54 3.30
C ALA A 363 5.19 -2.04 3.46
N ALA A 364 6.16 -2.92 3.17
CA ALA A 364 6.05 -4.35 3.46
C ALA A 364 5.81 -4.60 4.96
N HIS A 365 6.56 -3.88 5.81
CA HIS A 365 6.44 -4.01 7.27
C HIS A 365 5.07 -3.55 7.78
N ALA A 366 4.49 -2.47 7.23
CA ALA A 366 3.13 -2.03 7.52
C ALA A 366 2.08 -3.12 7.22
N LEU A 367 2.36 -3.96 6.23
CA LEU A 367 1.53 -5.12 5.87
C LEU A 367 1.91 -6.41 6.62
N ARG A 368 2.88 -6.36 7.53
CA ARG A 368 3.46 -7.53 8.22
C ARG A 368 4.03 -8.59 7.27
N LEU A 369 4.56 -8.16 6.13
CA LEU A 369 5.25 -8.99 5.15
C LEU A 369 6.75 -8.87 5.32
N SER A 370 7.46 -10.00 5.44
CA SER A 370 8.90 -10.04 5.71
C SER A 370 9.73 -10.65 4.57
N ASP A 371 9.09 -11.08 3.49
CA ASP A 371 9.70 -11.82 2.39
C ASP A 371 9.92 -10.97 1.12
N ARG A 372 9.74 -9.64 1.22
CA ARG A 372 9.80 -8.70 0.08
C ARG A 372 10.22 -7.29 0.50
N GLY A 373 10.36 -6.39 -0.49
CA GLY A 373 10.72 -4.98 -0.26
C GLY A 373 12.22 -4.72 -0.24
N THR A 374 13.05 -5.74 -0.29
CA THR A 374 14.51 -5.65 -0.49
C THR A 374 14.99 -6.66 -1.53
N LEU A 375 16.11 -6.38 -2.19
CA LEU A 375 16.76 -7.32 -3.08
C LEU A 375 17.87 -8.06 -2.31
N THR A 376 17.48 -9.03 -1.49
CA THR A 376 18.41 -9.85 -0.70
C THR A 376 18.13 -11.34 -0.85
N THR A 377 19.11 -12.18 -0.55
CA THR A 377 18.96 -13.63 -0.61
C THR A 377 17.76 -14.11 0.20
N GLY A 378 16.94 -14.97 -0.41
CA GLY A 378 15.75 -15.56 0.19
C GLY A 378 14.47 -14.74 0.04
N GLN A 379 14.57 -13.46 -0.33
CA GLN A 379 13.41 -12.61 -0.63
C GLN A 379 12.76 -13.01 -1.96
N LEU A 380 11.48 -12.68 -2.14
CA LEU A 380 10.80 -12.84 -3.42
C LEU A 380 11.51 -12.00 -4.49
N ALA A 381 11.66 -12.56 -5.68
CA ALA A 381 12.21 -11.86 -6.83
C ALA A 381 11.15 -10.96 -7.49
N ASP A 382 10.52 -10.09 -6.66
CA ASP A 382 9.63 -9.03 -7.07
C ASP A 382 10.49 -7.79 -7.34
N MET A 383 10.66 -7.44 -8.60
CA MET A 383 11.66 -6.46 -9.04
C MET A 383 11.11 -5.58 -10.15
N ILE A 384 11.63 -4.36 -10.22
CA ILE A 384 11.31 -3.40 -11.29
C ILE A 384 12.59 -2.79 -11.84
N ALA A 385 12.58 -2.46 -13.14
CA ALA A 385 13.72 -1.79 -13.77
C ALA A 385 13.29 -0.61 -14.63
N PHE A 386 14.09 0.45 -14.56
CA PHE A 386 13.89 1.73 -15.24
C PHE A 386 14.97 1.94 -16.28
N ASN A 387 14.63 2.50 -17.46
CA ASN A 387 15.56 2.86 -18.52
C ASN A 387 16.36 4.13 -18.13
N THR A 388 17.32 3.97 -17.27
CA THR A 388 18.30 4.96 -16.86
C THR A 388 19.49 4.24 -16.23
N ASP A 389 20.64 4.87 -16.18
CA ASP A 389 21.86 4.38 -15.51
C ASP A 389 22.10 5.03 -14.15
N ASP A 390 21.21 5.94 -13.72
CA ASP A 390 21.29 6.63 -12.42
C ASP A 390 19.94 6.57 -11.68
N TYR A 391 19.90 5.94 -10.51
CA TYR A 391 18.68 5.79 -9.70
C TYR A 391 18.05 7.13 -9.29
N ARG A 392 18.84 8.21 -9.24
CA ARG A 392 18.38 9.54 -8.84
C ARG A 392 17.41 10.15 -9.84
N GLU A 393 17.54 9.81 -11.13
CA GLU A 393 16.67 10.27 -12.20
C GLU A 393 15.21 9.86 -11.97
N ILE A 394 14.97 8.73 -11.34
CA ILE A 394 13.61 8.16 -11.19
C ILE A 394 12.73 9.07 -10.33
N LEU A 395 13.21 9.49 -9.15
CA LEU A 395 12.47 10.41 -8.27
C LEU A 395 12.58 11.86 -8.76
N TYR A 396 13.70 12.23 -9.41
CA TYR A 396 13.91 13.58 -9.93
C TYR A 396 12.85 14.01 -10.94
N VAL A 397 12.44 13.12 -11.83
CA VAL A 397 11.41 13.42 -12.84
C VAL A 397 9.98 13.20 -12.33
N GLN A 398 9.80 13.01 -11.03
CA GLN A 398 8.51 13.01 -10.32
C GLN A 398 7.45 12.11 -11.00
N GLY A 399 7.75 10.83 -11.12
CA GLY A 399 6.83 9.82 -11.65
C GLY A 399 6.67 9.79 -13.18
N LYS A 400 7.40 10.61 -13.95
CA LYS A 400 7.38 10.55 -15.41
C LYS A 400 8.17 9.37 -15.99
N LEU A 401 9.25 8.98 -15.32
CA LEU A 401 9.96 7.75 -15.65
C LEU A 401 9.24 6.58 -14.97
N LYS A 402 8.62 5.73 -15.78
CA LYS A 402 7.94 4.51 -15.30
C LYS A 402 8.85 3.31 -15.49
N PRO A 403 8.67 2.24 -14.68
CA PRO A 403 9.41 1.01 -14.93
C PRO A 403 9.08 0.45 -16.31
N SER A 404 10.09 0.02 -17.04
CA SER A 404 9.94 -0.61 -18.36
C SER A 404 9.91 -2.13 -18.27
N LYS A 405 10.33 -2.68 -17.13
CA LYS A 405 10.27 -4.11 -16.83
C LYS A 405 9.81 -4.32 -15.39
N VAL A 406 8.91 -5.28 -15.22
CA VAL A 406 8.41 -5.70 -13.91
C VAL A 406 8.52 -7.21 -13.83
N TRP A 407 9.13 -7.72 -12.79
CA TRP A 407 9.18 -9.16 -12.49
C TRP A 407 8.39 -9.45 -11.22
N LYS A 408 7.53 -10.44 -11.30
CA LYS A 408 6.86 -11.03 -10.15
C LYS A 408 7.39 -12.44 -9.94
N LYS A 409 8.01 -12.66 -8.77
CA LYS A 409 8.67 -13.94 -8.46
C LYS A 409 9.65 -14.38 -9.55
N GLY A 410 10.42 -13.42 -10.09
CA GLY A 410 11.40 -13.64 -11.15
C GLY A 410 10.84 -13.85 -12.55
N ILE A 411 9.54 -13.79 -12.74
CA ILE A 411 8.86 -13.90 -14.04
C ILE A 411 8.54 -12.49 -14.54
N LEU A 412 8.98 -12.15 -15.74
CA LEU A 412 8.65 -10.89 -16.42
C LEU A 412 7.14 -10.86 -16.73
N VAL A 413 6.43 -9.80 -16.36
CA VAL A 413 4.98 -9.63 -16.48
C VAL A 413 4.60 -8.44 -17.32
#